data_6437ae11bfd344d3790c4155441cbf50
#
_entry.id   6437ae11bfd344d3790c4155441cbf50
#
_cell.length_a   1.000
_cell.length_b   1.000
_cell.length_c   1.000
_cell.angle_alpha   90.00
_cell.angle_beta   90.00
_cell.angle_gamma   90.00
#
_symmetry.space_group_name_H-M   'P 1'
#
loop_
_entity.id
_entity.type
_entity.pdbx_description
1 polymer ?
#
loop_
_entity_poly.entity_id
_entity_poly.type
_entity_poly.pdbx_seq_one_letter_code
_entity_poly.pdbx_strand_id
1 'polypeptide(L)'
;MGSAHVPFYYGDEENAACLHDSYQMQQQGTKKEKEKKKDMYTIETQVSFDSAHFLAGYQGKCGNIHGHRWTVKVIAMGEQLEQEQMQTRGMLMDFSSLKAALRELGDALDHVFIVERGTLAADTMQCLERDGFRIVEVPFRPTAENFAKWFYDRLEAKGYPLQSVVVYETPNNCATYRRG
;
A
#
# COMPACT_ATOMS: atom_id res chain seq x y z
N MET A 1 84.43 13.57 37.34
CA MET A 1 84.00 14.05 38.63
C MET A 1 82.71 14.81 38.41
N GLY A 2 81.60 14.36 38.84
CA GLY A 2 80.31 15.06 38.67
C GLY A 2 79.17 14.04 38.48
N SER A 3 78.65 13.57 39.62
CA SER A 3 77.48 12.70 39.67
C SER A 3 76.25 13.48 39.32
N ALA A 4 75.55 13.09 38.31
CA ALA A 4 74.24 13.59 37.96
C ALA A 4 73.17 12.78 38.70
N HIS A 5 72.40 13.48 39.50
CA HIS A 5 71.24 12.98 40.27
C HIS A 5 70.03 12.93 39.34
N VAL A 6 69.35 11.79 39.22
CA VAL A 6 68.07 11.64 38.48
C VAL A 6 66.93 11.62 39.50
N PRO A 7 65.93 12.51 39.42
CA PRO A 7 64.80 12.46 40.34
C PRO A 7 63.80 11.39 39.88
N PHE A 8 63.33 10.57 40.84
CA PHE A 8 62.20 9.66 40.74
C PHE A 8 60.89 10.49 40.69
N TYR A 9 60.12 10.35 39.63
CA TYR A 9 58.72 10.83 39.61
C TYR A 9 57.79 9.67 39.98
N TYR A 10 57.04 9.87 41.03
CA TYR A 10 55.83 9.10 41.34
C TYR A 10 54.76 9.44 40.34
N GLY A 11 54.30 8.48 39.56
CA GLY A 11 53.12 8.65 38.68
C GLY A 11 51.88 8.32 39.48
N ASP A 12 50.94 9.24 39.48
CA ASP A 12 49.65 9.13 40.14
C ASP A 12 48.77 8.03 39.55
N GLU A 13 48.25 7.15 40.42
CA GLU A 13 47.35 6.03 40.10
C GLU A 13 45.94 6.48 39.62
N GLU A 14 45.63 7.78 39.60
CA GLU A 14 44.33 8.29 39.21
C GLU A 14 44.06 8.31 37.70
N ASN A 15 45.05 8.15 36.85
CA ASN A 15 44.91 8.21 35.40
C ASN A 15 44.58 6.87 34.73
N ALA A 16 44.69 5.76 35.43
CA ALA A 16 44.39 4.43 34.88
C ALA A 16 42.88 4.10 34.88
N ALA A 17 42.11 4.63 35.82
CA ALA A 17 40.67 4.40 35.92
C ALA A 17 39.86 5.12 34.82
N CYS A 18 40.30 6.33 34.44
CA CYS A 18 39.58 7.16 33.44
C CYS A 18 39.72 6.62 32.02
N LEU A 19 40.79 5.89 31.70
CA LEU A 19 40.99 5.28 30.38
C LEU A 19 40.25 3.95 30.23
N HIS A 20 39.97 3.26 31.34
CA HIS A 20 39.24 2.00 31.31
C HIS A 20 37.75 2.19 31.11
N ASP A 21 37.16 3.25 31.69
CA ASP A 21 35.73 3.59 31.49
C ASP A 21 35.46 4.11 30.10
N SER A 22 36.37 4.88 29.49
CA SER A 22 36.22 5.33 28.11
C SER A 22 36.30 4.20 27.09
N TYR A 23 37.06 3.14 27.35
CA TYR A 23 37.16 1.96 26.48
C TYR A 23 35.95 1.05 26.60
N GLN A 24 35.30 0.98 27.76
CA GLN A 24 34.06 0.23 27.95
C GLN A 24 32.84 0.97 27.38
N MET A 25 32.79 2.27 27.41
CA MET A 25 31.69 3.05 26.80
C MET A 25 31.72 3.00 25.25
N GLN A 26 32.86 2.83 24.63
CA GLN A 26 32.98 2.67 23.18
C GLN A 26 32.55 1.28 22.67
N GLN A 27 32.50 0.26 23.52
CA GLN A 27 32.03 -1.08 23.11
C GLN A 27 30.52 -1.28 23.28
N GLN A 28 29.79 -0.37 23.94
CA GLN A 28 28.33 -0.43 24.07
C GLN A 28 27.55 0.24 22.94
N GLY A 29 28.26 0.85 21.98
CA GLY A 29 27.68 1.72 20.95
C GLY A 29 27.39 1.09 19.58
N THR A 30 27.49 -0.22 19.35
CA THR A 30 27.18 -0.80 18.02
C THR A 30 26.63 -2.22 18.05
N LYS A 31 25.64 -2.49 18.91
CA LYS A 31 24.68 -3.55 18.60
C LYS A 31 23.49 -2.91 17.89
N LYS A 32 23.64 -2.48 16.64
CA LYS A 32 22.54 -2.47 15.71
C LYS A 32 22.11 -3.93 15.58
N GLU A 33 21.02 -4.29 16.26
CA GLU A 33 20.31 -5.52 15.95
C GLU A 33 20.06 -5.47 14.43
N LYS A 34 20.71 -6.38 13.70
CA LYS A 34 20.35 -6.64 12.32
C LYS A 34 18.93 -7.18 12.40
N GLU A 35 17.94 -6.34 12.10
CA GLU A 35 16.59 -6.82 11.83
C GLU A 35 16.74 -7.99 10.85
N LYS A 36 16.41 -9.20 11.34
CA LYS A 36 16.33 -10.35 10.45
C LYS A 36 15.28 -10.01 9.42
N LYS A 37 15.71 -9.82 8.17
CA LYS A 37 14.79 -9.73 7.04
C LYS A 37 13.91 -10.97 7.10
N LYS A 38 12.61 -10.78 7.34
CA LYS A 38 11.64 -11.86 7.27
C LYS A 38 11.34 -12.14 5.80
N ASP A 39 11.32 -13.40 5.44
CA ASP A 39 10.89 -13.80 4.11
C ASP A 39 9.40 -13.44 3.94
N MET A 40 9.06 -12.89 2.77
CA MET A 40 7.71 -12.46 2.45
C MET A 40 7.28 -13.05 1.12
N TYR A 41 6.12 -13.67 1.10
CA TYR A 41 5.45 -14.11 -0.13
C TYR A 41 4.46 -13.06 -0.57
N THR A 42 4.38 -12.84 -1.87
CA THR A 42 3.34 -11.99 -2.47
C THR A 42 2.65 -12.75 -3.58
N ILE A 43 1.34 -12.59 -3.67
CA ILE A 43 0.55 -13.06 -4.79
C ILE A 43 -0.22 -11.89 -5.39
N GLU A 44 -0.46 -11.92 -6.69
CA GLU A 44 -1.24 -10.91 -7.36
C GLU A 44 -2.34 -11.50 -8.23
N THR A 45 -3.45 -10.78 -8.32
CA THR A 45 -4.53 -11.05 -9.26
C THR A 45 -5.10 -9.74 -9.78
N GLN A 46 -5.78 -9.79 -10.92
CA GLN A 46 -6.38 -8.59 -11.51
C GLN A 46 -7.73 -8.89 -12.15
N VAL A 47 -8.55 -7.84 -12.25
CA VAL A 47 -9.79 -7.81 -13.02
C VAL A 47 -9.83 -6.51 -13.82
N SER A 48 -10.63 -6.49 -14.88
CA SER A 48 -10.90 -5.27 -15.64
C SER A 48 -12.40 -5.07 -15.78
N PHE A 49 -12.83 -3.81 -15.83
CA PHE A 49 -14.20 -3.40 -16.09
C PHE A 49 -14.21 -2.13 -16.95
N ASP A 50 -15.29 -1.90 -17.67
CA ASP A 50 -15.46 -0.73 -18.52
C ASP A 50 -16.53 0.19 -17.92
N SER A 51 -16.19 1.47 -17.69
CA SER A 51 -17.15 2.42 -17.14
C SER A 51 -16.87 3.84 -17.58
N ALA A 52 -17.92 4.66 -17.60
CA ALA A 52 -17.83 6.08 -17.81
C ALA A 52 -17.69 6.82 -16.49
N HIS A 53 -17.00 7.96 -16.52
CA HIS A 53 -16.88 8.89 -15.41
C HIS A 53 -16.61 10.31 -15.91
N PHE A 54 -16.54 11.27 -14.99
CA PHE A 54 -16.02 12.62 -15.23
C PHE A 54 -15.47 13.20 -13.93
N LEU A 55 -14.64 14.24 -14.07
CA LEU A 55 -14.08 14.94 -12.91
C LEU A 55 -14.76 16.31 -12.79
N ALA A 56 -15.71 16.43 -11.87
CA ALA A 56 -16.46 17.66 -11.65
C ALA A 56 -15.53 18.85 -11.36
N GLY A 57 -15.75 19.98 -12.03
CA GLY A 57 -14.95 21.20 -11.87
C GLY A 57 -13.52 21.12 -12.43
N TYR A 58 -13.15 20.04 -13.12
CA TYR A 58 -11.83 19.94 -13.75
C TYR A 58 -11.79 20.72 -15.07
N GLN A 59 -10.79 21.60 -15.20
CA GLN A 59 -10.56 22.39 -16.41
C GLN A 59 -9.70 21.62 -17.41
N GLY A 60 -10.30 20.71 -18.15
CA GLY A 60 -9.64 19.88 -19.14
C GLY A 60 -10.55 18.77 -19.65
N LYS A 61 -10.02 17.89 -20.49
CA LYS A 61 -10.83 16.84 -21.17
C LYS A 61 -11.55 15.95 -20.19
N CYS A 62 -10.93 15.64 -19.03
CA CYS A 62 -11.53 14.78 -18.01
C CYS A 62 -12.73 15.41 -17.27
N GLY A 63 -13.00 16.71 -17.45
CA GLY A 63 -14.23 17.36 -16.98
C GLY A 63 -15.46 16.93 -17.77
N ASN A 64 -15.29 16.35 -18.96
CA ASN A 64 -16.39 15.80 -19.76
C ASN A 64 -16.61 14.33 -19.42
N ILE A 65 -17.81 13.83 -19.69
CA ILE A 65 -18.11 12.39 -19.56
C ILE A 65 -17.27 11.63 -20.59
N HIS A 66 -16.49 10.67 -20.11
CA HIS A 66 -15.65 9.80 -20.93
C HIS A 66 -15.51 8.43 -20.25
N GLY A 67 -14.95 7.46 -20.92
CA GLY A 67 -14.85 6.10 -20.41
C GLY A 67 -13.45 5.52 -20.52
N HIS A 68 -13.17 4.55 -19.63
CA HIS A 68 -11.94 3.79 -19.61
C HIS A 68 -12.23 2.30 -19.42
N ARG A 69 -11.30 1.48 -19.91
CA ARG A 69 -11.15 0.12 -19.45
C ARG A 69 -10.23 0.14 -18.24
N TRP A 70 -10.84 0.19 -17.08
CA TRP A 70 -10.12 0.12 -15.80
C TRP A 70 -9.54 -1.27 -15.58
N THR A 71 -8.32 -1.34 -15.06
CA THR A 71 -7.74 -2.60 -14.60
C THR A 71 -7.30 -2.43 -13.16
N VAL A 72 -7.82 -3.28 -12.29
CA VAL A 72 -7.50 -3.29 -10.86
C VAL A 72 -6.66 -4.51 -10.57
N LYS A 73 -5.42 -4.29 -10.12
CA LYS A 73 -4.49 -5.33 -9.66
C LYS A 73 -4.39 -5.27 -8.15
N VAL A 74 -4.54 -6.40 -7.50
CA VAL A 74 -4.41 -6.53 -6.05
C VAL A 74 -3.19 -7.39 -5.74
N ILE A 75 -2.38 -6.93 -4.81
CA ILE A 75 -1.21 -7.65 -4.30
C ILE A 75 -1.47 -7.96 -2.83
N ALA A 76 -1.58 -9.25 -2.51
CA ALA A 76 -1.64 -9.74 -1.14
C ALA A 76 -0.27 -10.25 -0.69
N MET A 77 0.00 -10.20 0.63
CA MET A 77 1.29 -10.55 1.20
C MET A 77 1.15 -11.35 2.49
N GLY A 78 2.17 -12.14 2.80
CA GLY A 78 2.26 -12.86 4.08
C GLY A 78 3.61 -13.54 4.27
N GLU A 79 3.92 -13.86 5.52
CA GLU A 79 5.21 -14.47 5.93
C GLU A 79 5.19 -15.99 5.85
N GLN A 80 4.03 -16.61 5.92
CA GLN A 80 3.88 -18.07 6.04
C GLN A 80 2.94 -18.61 4.98
N LEU A 81 3.26 -19.80 4.49
CA LEU A 81 2.39 -20.58 3.63
C LEU A 81 1.53 -21.52 4.48
N GLU A 82 0.36 -21.90 3.96
CA GLU A 82 -0.55 -22.85 4.60
C GLU A 82 0.16 -24.19 4.87
N GLN A 83 -0.15 -24.76 6.03
CA GLN A 83 0.51 -25.96 6.53
C GLN A 83 -0.01 -27.25 5.88
N GLU A 84 0.68 -28.36 6.15
CA GLU A 84 0.57 -29.63 5.43
C GLU A 84 -0.81 -30.30 5.39
N GLN A 85 -1.74 -29.97 6.28
CA GLN A 85 -3.05 -30.64 6.36
C GLN A 85 -4.18 -29.89 5.65
N MET A 86 -3.88 -28.76 5.00
CA MET A 86 -4.86 -27.94 4.32
C MET A 86 -4.87 -28.22 2.82
N GLN A 87 -6.03 -28.09 2.17
CA GLN A 87 -6.13 -28.19 0.71
C GLN A 87 -5.25 -27.15 0.01
N THR A 88 -5.01 -26.01 0.65
CA THR A 88 -4.18 -24.90 0.18
C THR A 88 -2.71 -25.02 0.61
N ARG A 89 -2.27 -26.22 1.00
CA ARG A 89 -0.89 -26.48 1.44
C ARG A 89 0.14 -25.91 0.47
N GLY A 90 1.08 -25.15 1.00
CA GLY A 90 2.13 -24.51 0.22
C GLY A 90 1.68 -23.24 -0.52
N MET A 91 0.47 -22.76 -0.29
CA MET A 91 -0.05 -21.52 -0.84
C MET A 91 -0.09 -20.43 0.26
N LEU A 92 0.03 -19.15 -0.12
CA LEU A 92 -0.26 -18.04 0.77
C LEU A 92 -1.78 -17.96 1.05
N MET A 93 -2.56 -18.16 0.01
CA MET A 93 -4.02 -18.29 0.00
C MET A 93 -4.47 -18.81 -1.37
N ASP A 94 -5.73 -19.21 -1.49
CA ASP A 94 -6.32 -19.57 -2.77
C ASP A 94 -6.56 -18.31 -3.64
N PHE A 95 -5.97 -18.29 -4.82
CA PHE A 95 -6.18 -17.24 -5.83
C PHE A 95 -7.64 -17.04 -6.20
N SER A 96 -8.43 -18.12 -6.22
CA SER A 96 -9.83 -18.06 -6.62
C SER A 96 -10.65 -17.22 -5.64
N SER A 97 -10.36 -17.31 -4.35
CA SER A 97 -11.02 -16.53 -3.29
C SER A 97 -10.77 -15.02 -3.47
N LEU A 98 -9.50 -14.63 -3.57
CA LEU A 98 -9.12 -13.22 -3.77
C LEU A 98 -9.69 -12.66 -5.08
N LYS A 99 -9.59 -13.46 -6.17
CA LYS A 99 -10.10 -13.07 -7.48
C LYS A 99 -11.62 -12.93 -7.50
N ALA A 100 -12.36 -13.80 -6.82
CA ALA A 100 -13.81 -13.72 -6.72
C ALA A 100 -14.24 -12.44 -5.98
N ALA A 101 -13.61 -12.13 -4.84
CA ALA A 101 -13.88 -10.91 -4.09
C ALA A 101 -13.56 -9.64 -4.88
N LEU A 102 -12.44 -9.64 -5.63
CA LEU A 102 -12.08 -8.52 -6.49
C LEU A 102 -13.06 -8.37 -7.66
N ARG A 103 -13.50 -9.48 -8.27
CA ARG A 103 -14.48 -9.48 -9.37
C ARG A 103 -15.82 -8.92 -8.93
N GLU A 104 -16.32 -9.33 -7.76
CA GLU A 104 -17.57 -8.80 -7.19
C GLU A 104 -17.56 -7.26 -7.14
N LEU A 105 -16.44 -6.66 -6.73
CA LEU A 105 -16.29 -5.21 -6.69
C LEU A 105 -16.17 -4.58 -8.09
N GLY A 106 -15.47 -5.23 -9.01
CA GLY A 106 -15.34 -4.78 -10.39
C GLY A 106 -16.67 -4.84 -11.16
N ASP A 107 -17.40 -5.95 -11.03
CA ASP A 107 -18.70 -6.17 -11.70
C ASP A 107 -19.76 -5.13 -11.25
N ALA A 108 -19.67 -4.64 -10.00
CA ALA A 108 -20.52 -3.57 -9.52
C ALA A 108 -20.27 -2.23 -10.22
N LEU A 109 -19.10 -2.04 -10.79
CA LEU A 109 -18.68 -0.83 -11.52
C LEU A 109 -18.65 -1.03 -13.04
N ASP A 110 -18.98 -2.22 -13.52
CA ASP A 110 -18.91 -2.55 -14.95
C ASP A 110 -20.13 -2.04 -15.71
N HIS A 111 -19.91 -1.40 -16.85
CA HIS A 111 -20.94 -0.80 -17.71
C HIS A 111 -21.89 0.15 -16.98
N VAL A 112 -21.32 1.02 -16.13
CA VAL A 112 -22.05 2.06 -15.39
C VAL A 112 -21.47 3.44 -15.65
N PHE A 113 -22.25 4.46 -15.32
CA PHE A 113 -21.76 5.82 -15.21
C PHE A 113 -21.43 6.13 -13.74
N ILE A 114 -20.16 6.33 -13.42
CA ILE A 114 -19.69 6.60 -12.07
C ILE A 114 -19.66 8.11 -11.83
N VAL A 115 -20.38 8.55 -10.81
CA VAL A 115 -20.57 9.96 -10.47
C VAL A 115 -20.15 10.22 -9.03
N GLU A 116 -19.37 11.25 -8.81
CA GLU A 116 -19.12 11.77 -7.46
C GLU A 116 -20.43 12.37 -6.91
N ARG A 117 -20.83 11.96 -5.72
CA ARG A 117 -22.10 12.36 -5.10
C ARG A 117 -22.22 13.89 -5.02
N GLY A 118 -23.36 14.38 -5.48
CA GLY A 118 -23.71 15.81 -5.41
C GLY A 118 -23.03 16.68 -6.48
N THR A 119 -22.37 16.10 -7.49
CA THR A 119 -21.73 16.87 -8.55
C THR A 119 -22.58 17.06 -9.79
N LEU A 120 -23.63 16.26 -9.99
CA LEU A 120 -24.68 16.48 -10.99
C LEU A 120 -25.93 17.04 -10.34
N ALA A 121 -26.67 17.87 -11.10
CA ALA A 121 -27.96 18.37 -10.68
C ALA A 121 -28.96 17.20 -10.55
N ALA A 122 -29.87 17.31 -9.59
CA ALA A 122 -30.84 16.24 -9.30
C ALA A 122 -31.76 15.92 -10.48
N ASP A 123 -32.16 16.90 -11.27
CA ASP A 123 -32.94 16.72 -12.48
C ASP A 123 -32.16 15.99 -13.58
N THR A 124 -30.87 16.26 -13.72
CA THR A 124 -30.01 15.54 -14.66
C THR A 124 -29.90 14.06 -14.27
N MET A 125 -29.70 13.77 -12.97
CA MET A 125 -29.66 12.40 -12.45
C MET A 125 -30.96 11.66 -12.75
N GLN A 126 -32.12 12.30 -12.44
CA GLN A 126 -33.44 11.73 -12.69
C GLN A 126 -33.71 11.47 -14.18
N CYS A 127 -33.24 12.35 -15.06
CA CYS A 127 -33.39 12.16 -16.53
C CYS A 127 -32.59 10.93 -17.00
N LEU A 128 -31.33 10.78 -16.54
CA LEU A 128 -30.51 9.64 -16.92
C LEU A 128 -31.08 8.32 -16.41
N GLU A 129 -31.54 8.28 -15.14
CA GLU A 129 -32.18 7.11 -14.55
C GLU A 129 -33.49 6.74 -15.29
N ARG A 130 -34.35 7.73 -15.58
CA ARG A 130 -35.57 7.52 -16.33
C ARG A 130 -35.32 6.95 -17.73
N ASP A 131 -34.23 7.37 -18.36
CA ASP A 131 -33.84 6.91 -19.71
C ASP A 131 -33.11 5.54 -19.64
N GLY A 132 -32.97 4.94 -18.43
CA GLY A 132 -32.49 3.58 -18.23
C GLY A 132 -30.96 3.45 -18.05
N PHE A 133 -30.25 4.56 -17.88
CA PHE A 133 -28.81 4.49 -17.61
C PHE A 133 -28.54 3.98 -16.20
N ARG A 134 -27.55 3.10 -16.09
CA ARG A 134 -27.07 2.63 -14.78
C ARG A 134 -26.06 3.62 -14.22
N ILE A 135 -26.36 4.22 -13.08
CA ILE A 135 -25.50 5.19 -12.42
C ILE A 135 -25.06 4.61 -11.06
N VAL A 136 -23.78 4.80 -10.76
CA VAL A 136 -23.21 4.48 -9.44
C VAL A 136 -22.64 5.77 -8.85
N GLU A 137 -23.25 6.24 -7.76
CA GLU A 137 -22.71 7.35 -7.00
C GLU A 137 -21.63 6.86 -6.01
N VAL A 138 -20.47 7.49 -6.07
CA VAL A 138 -19.37 7.28 -5.11
C VAL A 138 -19.18 8.51 -4.24
N PRO A 139 -18.75 8.34 -2.97
CA PRO A 139 -18.55 9.46 -2.05
C PRO A 139 -17.20 10.17 -2.23
N PHE A 140 -16.55 9.97 -3.36
CA PHE A 140 -15.24 10.52 -3.69
C PHE A 140 -15.15 10.84 -5.18
N ARG A 141 -14.20 11.70 -5.53
CA ARG A 141 -13.90 11.99 -6.94
C ARG A 141 -13.37 10.73 -7.63
N PRO A 142 -13.96 10.28 -8.76
CA PRO A 142 -13.64 9.00 -9.40
C PRO A 142 -12.31 9.05 -10.16
N THR A 143 -11.20 9.15 -9.43
CA THR A 143 -9.82 9.08 -9.91
C THR A 143 -9.21 7.71 -9.60
N ALA A 144 -8.14 7.35 -10.31
CA ALA A 144 -7.42 6.10 -10.09
C ALA A 144 -6.92 5.96 -8.64
N GLU A 145 -6.46 7.05 -8.03
CA GLU A 145 -5.98 7.08 -6.65
C GLU A 145 -7.09 6.73 -5.65
N ASN A 146 -8.25 7.37 -5.80
CA ASN A 146 -9.39 7.12 -4.93
C ASN A 146 -9.97 5.73 -5.11
N PHE A 147 -10.01 5.21 -6.36
CA PHE A 147 -10.39 3.83 -6.61
C PHE A 147 -9.39 2.85 -6.00
N ALA A 148 -8.07 3.09 -6.11
CA ALA A 148 -7.07 2.22 -5.51
C ALA A 148 -7.27 2.09 -4.00
N LYS A 149 -7.54 3.22 -3.32
CA LYS A 149 -7.88 3.24 -1.89
C LYS A 149 -9.20 2.53 -1.62
N TRP A 150 -10.25 2.78 -2.40
CA TRP A 150 -11.57 2.19 -2.22
C TRP A 150 -11.56 0.66 -2.35
N PHE A 151 -10.89 0.13 -3.37
CA PHE A 151 -10.70 -1.31 -3.54
C PHE A 151 -9.89 -1.93 -2.39
N TYR A 152 -8.82 -1.25 -1.96
CA TYR A 152 -8.01 -1.68 -0.84
C TYR A 152 -8.86 -1.82 0.43
N ASP A 153 -9.55 -0.76 0.83
CA ASP A 153 -10.35 -0.74 2.06
C ASP A 153 -11.46 -1.81 2.05
N ARG A 154 -12.09 -2.06 0.88
CA ARG A 154 -13.14 -3.08 0.72
C ARG A 154 -12.61 -4.50 0.84
N LEU A 155 -11.48 -4.79 0.27
CA LEU A 155 -10.85 -6.12 0.34
C LEU A 155 -10.22 -6.37 1.71
N GLU A 156 -9.58 -5.36 2.31
CA GLU A 156 -9.06 -5.44 3.68
C GLU A 156 -10.18 -5.73 4.68
N ALA A 157 -11.32 -5.07 4.55
CA ALA A 157 -12.51 -5.32 5.39
C ALA A 157 -13.07 -6.74 5.23
N LYS A 158 -12.79 -7.42 4.11
CA LYS A 158 -13.10 -8.86 3.89
C LYS A 158 -12.01 -9.79 4.48
N GLY A 159 -10.95 -9.24 5.09
CA GLY A 159 -9.89 -10.01 5.78
C GLY A 159 -8.69 -10.38 4.91
N TYR A 160 -8.57 -9.84 3.69
CA TYR A 160 -7.41 -10.11 2.85
C TYR A 160 -6.17 -9.33 3.32
N PRO A 161 -5.01 -9.98 3.49
CA PRO A 161 -3.77 -9.33 3.90
C PRO A 161 -3.11 -8.63 2.70
N LEU A 162 -3.46 -7.37 2.50
CA LEU A 162 -3.05 -6.62 1.31
C LEU A 162 -1.71 -5.91 1.50
N GLN A 163 -0.84 -6.02 0.52
CA GLN A 163 0.32 -5.16 0.36
C GLN A 163 -0.07 -3.85 -0.32
N SER A 164 -0.80 -3.94 -1.44
CA SER A 164 -1.21 -2.78 -2.22
C SER A 164 -2.32 -3.12 -3.21
N VAL A 165 -2.98 -2.07 -3.69
CA VAL A 165 -3.88 -2.12 -4.86
C VAL A 165 -3.40 -1.11 -5.87
N VAL A 166 -3.32 -1.54 -7.13
CA VAL A 166 -2.97 -0.70 -8.29
C VAL A 166 -4.19 -0.59 -9.20
N VAL A 167 -4.56 0.64 -9.54
CA VAL A 167 -5.65 0.90 -10.49
C VAL A 167 -5.09 1.59 -11.71
N TYR A 168 -5.21 0.94 -12.85
CA TYR A 168 -4.90 1.48 -14.16
C TYR A 168 -6.15 2.13 -14.74
N GLU A 169 -6.09 3.43 -14.97
CA GLU A 169 -7.10 4.16 -15.72
C GLU A 169 -6.93 3.94 -17.22
N THR A 170 -5.67 3.88 -17.64
CA THR A 170 -5.25 3.53 -19.00
C THR A 170 -4.08 2.54 -18.94
N PRO A 171 -3.71 1.86 -20.03
CA PRO A 171 -2.54 0.97 -20.01
C PRO A 171 -1.23 1.63 -19.56
N ASN A 172 -1.14 2.95 -19.66
CA ASN A 172 0.08 3.71 -19.38
C ASN A 172 0.03 4.53 -18.08
N ASN A 173 -1.15 4.68 -17.47
CA ASN A 173 -1.34 5.52 -16.28
C ASN A 173 -2.04 4.72 -15.19
N CYS A 174 -1.41 4.64 -14.03
CA CYS A 174 -1.99 3.98 -12.87
C CYS A 174 -1.67 4.70 -11.57
N ALA A 175 -2.48 4.44 -10.56
CA ALA A 175 -2.23 4.84 -9.18
C ALA A 175 -2.12 3.60 -8.30
N THR A 176 -1.27 3.68 -7.27
CA THR A 176 -1.08 2.61 -6.29
C THR A 176 -1.42 3.13 -4.90
N TYR A 177 -2.27 2.40 -4.19
CA TYR A 177 -2.51 2.63 -2.77
C TYR A 177 -1.94 1.46 -1.94
N ARG A 178 -1.27 1.81 -0.84
CA ARG A 178 -0.84 0.90 0.22
C ARG A 178 -1.01 1.61 1.56
N ARG A 179 -1.33 0.85 2.59
CA ARG A 179 -1.33 1.38 3.96
C ARG A 179 0.10 1.37 4.49
N GLY A 180 0.54 2.49 5.09
CA GLY A 180 1.85 2.62 5.73
C GLY A 180 1.89 1.97 7.11
#